data_e2d0422d80688d75b26d16efa5188985
#
_entry.id   e2d0422d80688d75b26d16efa5188985
#
_cell.length_a   1.000
_cell.length_b   1.000
_cell.length_c   1.000
_cell.angle_alpha   90.00
_cell.angle_beta   90.00
_cell.angle_gamma   90.00
#
_symmetry.space_group_name_H-M   'P 1'
#
loop_
_entity.id
_entity.type
_entity.pdbx_description
1 polymer ?
#
loop_
_entity_poly.entity_id
_entity_poly.type
_entity_poly.pdbx_seq_one_letter_code
_entity_poly.pdbx_strand_id
1 'polypeptide(L)'
;MDIQTAQTILQLPPNFVPADIKKQYHKLSLRYHPDKNKSADANERFQEINRAYRFLSDNETDGRSIPMNYDDILFSLINMTYKNQNVNKELFNFIKNIIANYSKFSQSTLNDISSEVLINCYKFMNQNKDELGIPPHVMNVLNAIMKKKENIVNIQIVTPSLTDMYDSNILKLNYKGSMYLIPLWHAEVSFEVENDENDLDITCIPKLPEHMSIDNNNNLHIYIRSKIESLLNRETLDLNIDIKNISILIKDLKIIKHQTIVYEGQGIPRIDEKDIYNNEHKGDIIVHLELY
;
A
#
# COMPACT_ATOMS: atom_id res chain seq x y z
N MET A 1 -26.14 -6.98 -9.70
CA MET A 1 -25.20 -6.18 -8.88
C MET A 1 -25.30 -4.77 -9.38
N ASP A 2 -25.26 -3.76 -8.54
CA ASP A 2 -25.16 -2.36 -8.92
C ASP A 2 -23.71 -1.85 -8.75
N ILE A 3 -23.43 -0.65 -9.27
CA ILE A 3 -22.08 -0.04 -9.25
C ILE A 3 -21.60 0.18 -7.82
N GLN A 4 -22.46 0.64 -6.91
CA GLN A 4 -22.11 0.92 -5.53
C GLN A 4 -21.71 -0.36 -4.77
N THR A 5 -22.48 -1.43 -5.00
CA THR A 5 -22.17 -2.76 -4.42
C THR A 5 -20.83 -3.29 -4.96
N ALA A 6 -20.61 -3.19 -6.27
CA ALA A 6 -19.36 -3.64 -6.88
C ALA A 6 -18.15 -2.82 -6.40
N GLN A 7 -18.29 -1.50 -6.32
CA GLN A 7 -17.29 -0.57 -5.78
C GLN A 7 -16.93 -0.92 -4.34
N THR A 8 -17.91 -1.25 -3.55
CA THR A 8 -17.77 -1.65 -2.15
C THR A 8 -17.02 -2.97 -1.99
N ILE A 9 -17.41 -3.99 -2.76
CA ILE A 9 -16.77 -5.30 -2.74
C ILE A 9 -15.29 -5.18 -3.11
N LEU A 10 -14.97 -4.35 -4.11
CA LEU A 10 -13.60 -4.11 -4.54
C LEU A 10 -12.88 -3.03 -3.72
N GLN A 11 -13.52 -2.45 -2.69
CA GLN A 11 -12.92 -1.41 -1.84
C GLN A 11 -12.36 -0.23 -2.65
N LEU A 12 -13.09 0.19 -3.68
CA LEU A 12 -12.68 1.27 -4.57
C LEU A 12 -13.03 2.64 -3.99
N PRO A 13 -12.18 3.68 -4.20
CA PRO A 13 -12.50 5.04 -3.83
C PRO A 13 -13.69 5.58 -4.66
N PRO A 14 -14.34 6.68 -4.24
CA PRO A 14 -15.50 7.23 -4.97
C PRO A 14 -15.21 7.59 -6.43
N ASN A 15 -14.00 8.10 -6.69
CA ASN A 15 -13.55 8.54 -8.02
C ASN A 15 -12.51 7.58 -8.59
N PHE A 16 -12.78 6.26 -8.52
CA PHE A 16 -11.87 5.26 -9.03
C PHE A 16 -11.69 5.37 -10.56
N VAL A 17 -10.50 5.03 -11.01
CA VAL A 17 -10.18 4.86 -12.43
C VAL A 17 -10.05 3.36 -12.78
N PRO A 18 -10.10 2.98 -14.07
CA PRO A 18 -9.98 1.57 -14.46
C PRO A 18 -8.77 0.84 -13.91
N ALA A 19 -7.65 1.54 -13.75
CA ALA A 19 -6.44 0.98 -13.14
C ALA A 19 -6.66 0.56 -11.67
N ASP A 20 -7.48 1.30 -10.91
CA ASP A 20 -7.79 1.00 -9.52
C ASP A 20 -8.63 -0.28 -9.41
N ILE A 21 -9.59 -0.46 -10.32
CA ILE A 21 -10.44 -1.68 -10.37
C ILE A 21 -9.54 -2.91 -10.47
N LYS A 22 -8.60 -2.89 -11.42
CA LYS A 22 -7.70 -4.00 -11.67
C LYS A 22 -6.74 -4.23 -10.49
N LYS A 23 -6.17 -3.17 -9.93
CA LYS A 23 -5.24 -3.22 -8.80
C LYS A 23 -5.93 -3.80 -7.55
N GLN A 24 -7.11 -3.30 -7.20
CA GLN A 24 -7.86 -3.77 -6.02
C GLN A 24 -8.37 -5.20 -6.22
N TYR A 25 -8.82 -5.54 -7.43
CA TYR A 25 -9.17 -6.92 -7.78
C TYR A 25 -8.01 -7.89 -7.49
N HIS A 26 -6.78 -7.59 -7.95
CA HIS A 26 -5.63 -8.46 -7.72
C HIS A 26 -5.27 -8.56 -6.22
N LYS A 27 -5.29 -7.44 -5.49
CA LYS A 27 -5.03 -7.43 -4.05
C LYS A 27 -6.01 -8.31 -3.28
N LEU A 28 -7.29 -8.08 -3.47
CA LEU A 28 -8.33 -8.84 -2.78
C LEU A 28 -8.36 -10.31 -3.20
N SER A 29 -8.08 -10.59 -4.48
CA SER A 29 -7.97 -11.96 -4.98
C SER A 29 -6.81 -12.73 -4.34
N LEU A 30 -5.67 -12.10 -4.09
CA LEU A 30 -4.56 -12.71 -3.35
C LEU A 30 -4.96 -13.00 -1.90
N ARG A 31 -5.62 -12.06 -1.24
CA ARG A 31 -6.05 -12.17 0.17
C ARG A 31 -7.04 -13.31 0.39
N TYR A 32 -7.99 -13.48 -0.52
CA TYR A 32 -9.08 -14.47 -0.40
C TYR A 32 -8.89 -15.70 -1.31
N HIS A 33 -7.67 -15.90 -1.86
CA HIS A 33 -7.42 -17.01 -2.77
C HIS A 33 -7.57 -18.37 -2.06
N PRO A 34 -8.35 -19.32 -2.59
CA PRO A 34 -8.64 -20.59 -1.91
C PRO A 34 -7.39 -21.48 -1.71
N ASP A 35 -6.34 -21.30 -2.53
CA ASP A 35 -5.08 -22.03 -2.38
C ASP A 35 -4.29 -21.62 -1.12
N LYS A 36 -4.44 -20.36 -0.69
CA LYS A 36 -3.67 -19.79 0.44
C LYS A 36 -4.54 -19.50 1.66
N ASN A 37 -5.76 -19.02 1.47
CA ASN A 37 -6.68 -18.69 2.55
C ASN A 37 -7.66 -19.84 2.79
N LYS A 38 -7.57 -20.47 3.97
CA LYS A 38 -8.41 -21.61 4.39
C LYS A 38 -9.57 -21.18 5.29
N SER A 39 -9.84 -19.87 5.43
CA SER A 39 -11.02 -19.41 6.19
C SER A 39 -12.32 -19.85 5.51
N ALA A 40 -13.35 -20.08 6.33
CA ALA A 40 -14.62 -20.63 5.84
C ALA A 40 -15.31 -19.72 4.80
N ASP A 41 -15.09 -18.40 4.88
CA ASP A 41 -15.66 -17.38 4.02
C ASP A 41 -14.79 -17.01 2.81
N ALA A 42 -13.55 -17.53 2.74
CA ALA A 42 -12.60 -17.13 1.69
C ALA A 42 -13.13 -17.41 0.28
N ASN A 43 -13.71 -18.59 0.07
CA ASN A 43 -14.21 -18.96 -1.26
C ASN A 43 -15.42 -18.10 -1.67
N GLU A 44 -16.34 -17.79 -0.75
CA GLU A 44 -17.48 -16.93 -1.01
C GLU A 44 -17.02 -15.51 -1.35
N ARG A 45 -16.08 -14.96 -0.55
CA ARG A 45 -15.47 -13.65 -0.81
C ARG A 45 -14.75 -13.59 -2.15
N PHE A 46 -13.99 -14.61 -2.49
CA PHE A 46 -13.32 -14.70 -3.78
C PHE A 46 -14.29 -14.68 -4.96
N GLN A 47 -15.43 -15.38 -4.83
CA GLN A 47 -16.48 -15.35 -5.86
C GLN A 47 -17.19 -13.99 -5.96
N GLU A 48 -17.42 -13.31 -4.82
CA GLU A 48 -17.97 -11.96 -4.81
C GLU A 48 -17.03 -10.96 -5.50
N ILE A 49 -15.73 -11.03 -5.19
CA ILE A 49 -14.67 -10.21 -5.80
C ILE A 49 -14.65 -10.43 -7.33
N ASN A 50 -14.69 -11.68 -7.80
CA ASN A 50 -14.73 -12.01 -9.22
C ASN A 50 -15.99 -11.46 -9.91
N ARG A 51 -17.16 -11.56 -9.26
CA ARG A 51 -18.41 -10.99 -9.79
C ARG A 51 -18.36 -9.47 -9.89
N ALA A 52 -17.84 -8.81 -8.86
CA ALA A 52 -17.71 -7.35 -8.82
C ALA A 52 -16.73 -6.85 -9.89
N TYR A 53 -15.60 -7.52 -10.05
CA TYR A 53 -14.63 -7.20 -11.09
C TYR A 53 -15.22 -7.33 -12.50
N ARG A 54 -15.89 -8.45 -12.81
CA ARG A 54 -16.58 -8.63 -14.11
C ARG A 54 -17.58 -7.52 -14.37
N PHE A 55 -18.42 -7.21 -13.38
CA PHE A 55 -19.46 -6.19 -13.51
C PHE A 55 -18.90 -4.81 -13.84
N LEU A 56 -17.77 -4.41 -13.22
CA LEU A 56 -17.14 -3.12 -13.49
C LEU A 56 -16.24 -3.12 -14.71
N SER A 57 -15.75 -4.28 -15.16
CA SER A 57 -14.86 -4.43 -16.32
C SER A 57 -15.63 -4.68 -17.63
N ASP A 58 -16.88 -5.13 -17.62
CA ASP A 58 -17.69 -5.39 -18.81
C ASP A 58 -17.99 -4.12 -19.63
N ASN A 59 -17.72 -2.94 -19.10
CA ASN A 59 -17.74 -1.68 -19.84
C ASN A 59 -16.41 -1.37 -20.57
N GLU A 60 -15.36 -2.17 -20.36
CA GLU A 60 -14.08 -2.09 -21.05
C GLU A 60 -13.81 -3.43 -21.75
N THR A 61 -13.91 -3.43 -23.07
CA THR A 61 -13.67 -4.57 -23.96
C THR A 61 -12.19 -4.96 -23.98
N ASP A 62 -11.68 -5.53 -22.89
CA ASP A 62 -10.42 -6.27 -22.91
C ASP A 62 -10.74 -7.75 -22.66
N GLY A 63 -10.90 -8.53 -23.74
CA GLY A 63 -11.24 -9.95 -23.75
C GLY A 63 -10.19 -10.89 -23.13
N ARG A 64 -9.43 -10.40 -22.14
CA ARG A 64 -8.43 -11.19 -21.41
C ARG A 64 -9.15 -12.01 -20.34
N SER A 65 -8.85 -13.30 -20.31
CA SER A 65 -9.31 -14.21 -19.27
C SER A 65 -8.84 -13.69 -17.89
N ILE A 66 -9.78 -13.70 -16.94
CA ILE A 66 -9.47 -13.36 -15.54
C ILE A 66 -8.47 -14.37 -15.02
N PRO A 67 -7.31 -13.95 -14.48
CA PRO A 67 -6.35 -14.87 -13.88
C PRO A 67 -7.03 -15.61 -12.72
N MET A 68 -7.02 -16.94 -12.74
CA MET A 68 -7.64 -17.74 -11.69
C MET A 68 -6.63 -18.39 -10.75
N ASN A 69 -5.36 -18.48 -11.12
CA ASN A 69 -4.35 -19.05 -10.25
C ASN A 69 -3.60 -17.96 -9.47
N TYR A 70 -3.13 -18.30 -8.28
CA TYR A 70 -2.46 -17.39 -7.36
C TYR A 70 -1.21 -16.75 -7.98
N ASP A 71 -0.42 -17.52 -8.70
CA ASP A 71 0.84 -17.07 -9.29
C ASP A 71 0.61 -16.02 -10.39
N ASP A 72 -0.41 -16.20 -11.23
CA ASP A 72 -0.75 -15.22 -12.29
C ASP A 72 -1.25 -13.92 -11.71
N ILE A 73 -2.06 -13.98 -10.63
CA ILE A 73 -2.54 -12.81 -9.92
C ILE A 73 -1.38 -12.05 -9.30
N LEU A 74 -0.47 -12.75 -8.61
CA LEU A 74 0.72 -12.16 -7.98
C LEU A 74 1.63 -11.50 -9.04
N PHE A 75 1.92 -12.20 -10.13
CA PHE A 75 2.75 -11.67 -11.21
C PHE A 75 2.11 -10.44 -11.88
N SER A 76 0.79 -10.46 -12.09
CA SER A 76 0.05 -9.33 -12.62
C SER A 76 0.14 -8.11 -11.71
N LEU A 77 0.00 -8.28 -10.39
CA LEU A 77 0.11 -7.18 -9.42
C LEU A 77 1.53 -6.58 -9.40
N ILE A 78 2.57 -7.41 -9.48
CA ILE A 78 3.96 -6.95 -9.59
C ILE A 78 4.16 -6.11 -10.85
N ASN A 79 3.67 -6.59 -12.02
CA ASN A 79 3.78 -5.87 -13.29
C ASN A 79 3.00 -4.54 -13.33
N MET A 80 1.96 -4.42 -12.53
CA MET A 80 1.24 -3.15 -12.38
C MET A 80 1.98 -2.15 -11.50
N THR A 81 2.81 -2.66 -10.58
CA THR A 81 3.55 -1.83 -9.62
C THR A 81 4.89 -1.35 -10.20
N TYR A 82 5.58 -2.21 -10.95
CA TYR A 82 6.92 -1.92 -11.48
C TYR A 82 6.94 -2.03 -13.02
N LYS A 83 7.71 -1.14 -13.67
CA LYS A 83 7.75 -1.07 -15.15
C LYS A 83 8.81 -1.98 -15.79
N ASN A 84 9.81 -2.43 -15.03
CA ASN A 84 10.93 -3.23 -15.56
C ASN A 84 10.60 -4.73 -15.57
N GLN A 85 10.28 -5.28 -16.74
CA GLN A 85 9.85 -6.68 -16.89
C GLN A 85 10.90 -7.74 -16.48
N ASN A 86 12.20 -7.45 -16.63
CA ASN A 86 13.24 -8.40 -16.23
C ASN A 86 13.34 -8.49 -14.71
N VAL A 87 13.36 -7.34 -14.04
CA VAL A 87 13.34 -7.24 -12.57
C VAL A 87 12.06 -7.86 -12.01
N ASN A 88 10.92 -7.68 -12.69
CA ASN A 88 9.64 -8.24 -12.26
C ASN A 88 9.62 -9.77 -12.22
N LYS A 89 10.29 -10.46 -13.15
CA LYS A 89 10.40 -11.93 -13.14
C LYS A 89 11.24 -12.43 -11.98
N GLU A 90 12.38 -11.78 -11.73
CA GLU A 90 13.24 -12.12 -10.59
C GLU A 90 12.53 -11.83 -9.27
N LEU A 91 11.88 -10.69 -9.16
CA LEU A 91 11.08 -10.28 -8.02
C LEU A 91 9.94 -11.26 -7.74
N PHE A 92 9.20 -11.67 -8.77
CA PHE A 92 8.14 -12.66 -8.65
C PHE A 92 8.66 -13.99 -8.12
N ASN A 93 9.74 -14.52 -8.71
CA ASN A 93 10.33 -15.79 -8.26
C ASN A 93 10.82 -15.71 -6.82
N PHE A 94 11.39 -14.57 -6.46
CA PHE A 94 11.88 -14.35 -5.11
C PHE A 94 10.74 -14.27 -4.09
N ILE A 95 9.70 -13.47 -4.35
CA ILE A 95 8.51 -13.38 -3.48
C ILE A 95 7.81 -14.74 -3.37
N LYS A 96 7.66 -15.46 -4.48
CA LYS A 96 7.06 -16.80 -4.49
C LYS A 96 7.84 -17.78 -3.60
N ASN A 97 9.18 -17.75 -3.65
CA ASN A 97 10.02 -18.57 -2.78
C ASN A 97 9.86 -18.22 -1.30
N ILE A 98 9.76 -16.92 -0.97
CA ILE A 98 9.49 -16.49 0.41
C ILE A 98 8.12 -17.01 0.87
N ILE A 99 7.07 -16.82 0.07
CA ILE A 99 5.70 -17.26 0.39
C ILE A 99 5.61 -18.80 0.54
N ALA A 100 6.36 -19.55 -0.24
CA ALA A 100 6.37 -21.00 -0.15
C ALA A 100 7.13 -21.55 1.07
N ASN A 101 8.10 -20.79 1.60
CA ASN A 101 9.06 -21.24 2.59
C ASN A 101 9.22 -20.32 3.80
N TYR A 102 8.14 -19.67 4.28
CA TYR A 102 8.21 -18.73 5.41
C TYR A 102 9.01 -19.25 6.61
N SER A 103 8.81 -20.50 7.00
CA SER A 103 9.46 -21.08 8.17
C SER A 103 10.96 -21.34 8.01
N LYS A 104 11.46 -21.39 6.77
CA LYS A 104 12.87 -21.64 6.42
C LYS A 104 13.58 -20.40 5.88
N PHE A 105 12.87 -19.28 5.78
CA PHE A 105 13.44 -18.05 5.26
C PHE A 105 14.49 -17.49 6.21
N SER A 106 15.73 -17.42 5.75
CA SER A 106 16.89 -16.96 6.52
C SER A 106 17.83 -16.09 5.68
N GLN A 107 18.78 -15.45 6.34
CA GLN A 107 19.77 -14.57 5.68
C GLN A 107 20.63 -15.29 4.62
N SER A 108 20.88 -16.59 4.77
CA SER A 108 21.71 -17.37 3.83
C SER A 108 21.09 -17.54 2.45
N THR A 109 19.77 -17.34 2.32
CA THR A 109 19.03 -17.52 1.05
C THR A 109 19.20 -16.33 0.09
N LEU A 110 19.99 -15.31 0.44
CA LEU A 110 19.93 -13.98 -0.16
C LEU A 110 21.24 -13.45 -0.73
N ASN A 111 22.31 -14.26 -0.71
CA ASN A 111 23.64 -13.79 -1.09
C ASN A 111 23.77 -13.40 -2.58
N ASP A 112 22.92 -13.93 -3.45
CA ASP A 112 23.02 -13.79 -4.91
C ASP A 112 21.95 -12.85 -5.52
N ILE A 113 21.17 -12.15 -4.69
CA ILE A 113 20.07 -11.30 -5.17
C ILE A 113 20.56 -9.86 -5.35
N SER A 114 20.22 -9.25 -6.48
CA SER A 114 20.54 -7.84 -6.73
C SER A 114 19.88 -6.93 -5.68
N SER A 115 20.54 -5.80 -5.40
CA SER A 115 20.01 -4.83 -4.43
C SER A 115 18.64 -4.28 -4.89
N GLU A 116 18.48 -4.04 -6.19
CA GLU A 116 17.21 -3.57 -6.77
C GLU A 116 16.05 -4.56 -6.53
N VAL A 117 16.27 -5.85 -6.80
CA VAL A 117 15.23 -6.88 -6.55
C VAL A 117 14.90 -6.98 -5.07
N LEU A 118 15.89 -6.90 -4.19
CA LEU A 118 15.68 -6.96 -2.74
C LEU A 118 14.86 -5.76 -2.23
N ILE A 119 15.17 -4.56 -2.67
CA ILE A 119 14.45 -3.34 -2.31
C ILE A 119 13.01 -3.40 -2.80
N ASN A 120 12.82 -3.76 -4.07
CA ASN A 120 11.48 -3.90 -4.65
C ASN A 120 10.68 -5.01 -3.95
N CYS A 121 11.33 -6.11 -3.55
CA CYS A 121 10.71 -7.15 -2.75
C CYS A 121 10.24 -6.61 -1.39
N TYR A 122 11.10 -5.90 -0.68
CA TYR A 122 10.76 -5.32 0.61
C TYR A 122 9.58 -4.33 0.48
N LYS A 123 9.64 -3.39 -0.48
CA LYS A 123 8.57 -2.44 -0.76
C LYS A 123 7.26 -3.15 -1.07
N PHE A 124 7.29 -4.10 -2.01
CA PHE A 124 6.12 -4.82 -2.43
C PHE A 124 5.48 -5.63 -1.30
N MET A 125 6.28 -6.35 -0.53
CA MET A 125 5.79 -7.15 0.59
C MET A 125 5.28 -6.28 1.72
N ASN A 126 5.92 -5.15 2.02
CA ASN A 126 5.44 -4.21 3.04
C ASN A 126 4.11 -3.55 2.65
N GLN A 127 3.93 -3.20 1.37
CA GLN A 127 2.69 -2.60 0.85
C GLN A 127 1.52 -3.58 0.73
N ASN A 128 1.80 -4.87 0.65
CA ASN A 128 0.81 -5.92 0.43
C ASN A 128 0.90 -7.03 1.50
N LYS A 129 1.38 -6.71 2.71
CA LYS A 129 1.62 -7.70 3.78
C LYS A 129 0.36 -8.46 4.18
N ASP A 130 -0.78 -7.77 4.24
CA ASP A 130 -2.05 -8.34 4.64
C ASP A 130 -2.67 -9.22 3.55
N GLU A 131 -2.55 -8.79 2.29
CA GLU A 131 -3.02 -9.52 1.12
C GLU A 131 -2.22 -10.80 0.87
N LEU A 132 -0.91 -10.75 1.16
CA LEU A 132 -0.01 -11.91 1.01
C LEU A 132 0.08 -12.77 2.28
N GLY A 133 -0.50 -12.32 3.40
CA GLY A 133 -0.42 -13.00 4.68
C GLY A 133 1.03 -13.14 5.19
N ILE A 134 1.85 -12.07 5.05
CA ILE A 134 3.28 -12.09 5.39
C ILE A 134 3.47 -12.12 6.91
N PRO A 135 4.10 -13.17 7.48
CA PRO A 135 4.38 -13.20 8.90
C PRO A 135 5.38 -12.11 9.33
N PRO A 136 5.24 -11.53 10.53
CA PRO A 136 6.13 -10.46 11.01
C PRO A 136 7.62 -10.83 11.01
N HIS A 137 7.97 -12.10 11.29
CA HIS A 137 9.36 -12.53 11.27
C HIS A 137 10.02 -12.43 9.89
N VAL A 138 9.27 -12.64 8.81
CA VAL A 138 9.77 -12.48 7.43
C VAL A 138 10.16 -11.03 7.15
N MET A 139 9.29 -10.09 7.54
CA MET A 139 9.60 -8.66 7.42
C MET A 139 10.81 -8.27 8.27
N ASN A 140 10.96 -8.84 9.47
CA ASN A 140 12.13 -8.59 10.31
C ASN A 140 13.44 -9.10 9.68
N VAL A 141 13.41 -10.27 9.04
CA VAL A 141 14.57 -10.81 8.30
C VAL A 141 14.90 -9.92 7.11
N LEU A 142 13.92 -9.54 6.30
CA LEU A 142 14.12 -8.63 5.17
C LEU A 142 14.71 -7.29 5.63
N ASN A 143 14.19 -6.68 6.70
CA ASN A 143 14.73 -5.48 7.30
C ASN A 143 16.20 -5.62 7.73
N ALA A 144 16.54 -6.74 8.37
CA ALA A 144 17.91 -6.98 8.82
C ALA A 144 18.89 -7.10 7.64
N ILE A 145 18.43 -7.65 6.51
CA ILE A 145 19.22 -7.79 5.30
C ILE A 145 19.38 -6.45 4.58
N MET A 146 18.29 -5.70 4.48
CA MET A 146 18.33 -4.35 3.91
C MET A 146 19.38 -3.50 4.62
N LYS A 147 19.36 -3.44 5.95
CA LYS A 147 20.36 -2.71 6.75
C LYS A 147 21.81 -3.14 6.49
N LYS A 148 22.05 -4.43 6.18
CA LYS A 148 23.41 -4.89 5.83
C LYS A 148 23.83 -4.45 4.43
N LYS A 149 22.90 -4.37 3.47
CA LYS A 149 23.18 -3.96 2.10
C LYS A 149 23.23 -2.43 1.94
N GLU A 150 22.57 -1.66 2.80
CA GLU A 150 22.63 -0.19 2.83
C GLU A 150 24.09 0.34 2.88
N ASN A 151 25.00 -0.42 3.48
CA ASN A 151 26.42 -0.07 3.53
C ASN A 151 27.19 -0.30 2.19
N ILE A 152 26.55 -0.89 1.18
CA ILE A 152 27.20 -1.30 -0.08
C ILE A 152 26.70 -0.48 -1.28
N VAL A 153 25.49 0.06 -1.18
CA VAL A 153 24.84 0.89 -2.22
C VAL A 153 24.40 2.19 -1.55
N ASN A 154 24.48 3.32 -2.23
CA ASN A 154 24.09 4.65 -1.73
C ASN A 154 22.55 4.76 -1.52
N ILE A 155 21.90 3.73 -0.97
CA ILE A 155 20.48 3.70 -0.71
C ILE A 155 20.25 3.77 0.78
N GLN A 156 19.45 4.74 1.23
CA GLN A 156 19.05 4.92 2.62
C GLN A 156 17.54 4.70 2.75
N ILE A 157 17.13 3.85 3.71
CA ILE A 157 15.72 3.62 4.00
C ILE A 157 15.35 4.38 5.26
N VAL A 158 14.37 5.25 5.14
CA VAL A 158 13.80 6.04 6.22
C VAL A 158 12.39 5.54 6.51
N THR A 159 12.03 5.42 7.77
CA THR A 159 10.70 4.97 8.21
C THR A 159 9.98 6.08 8.95
N PRO A 160 9.39 7.07 8.24
CA PRO A 160 8.67 8.16 8.87
C PRO A 160 7.41 7.67 9.59
N SER A 161 7.02 8.37 10.64
CA SER A 161 5.68 8.25 11.20
C SER A 161 4.65 8.98 10.35
N LEU A 162 3.36 8.68 10.57
CA LEU A 162 2.29 9.43 9.91
C LEU A 162 2.35 10.93 10.26
N THR A 163 2.68 11.25 11.50
CA THR A 163 2.87 12.64 11.97
C THR A 163 4.00 13.35 11.24
N ASP A 164 5.15 12.68 11.05
CA ASP A 164 6.28 13.27 10.32
C ASP A 164 5.88 13.65 8.88
N MET A 165 5.11 12.80 8.21
CA MET A 165 4.63 13.06 6.86
C MET A 165 3.59 14.19 6.83
N TYR A 166 2.64 14.19 7.76
CA TYR A 166 1.54 15.15 7.83
C TYR A 166 2.02 16.57 8.15
N ASP A 167 2.98 16.68 9.08
CA ASP A 167 3.58 17.95 9.52
C ASP A 167 4.66 18.46 8.55
N SER A 168 4.89 17.73 7.45
CA SER A 168 5.91 18.08 6.45
C SER A 168 7.33 18.15 7.05
N ASN A 169 7.64 17.23 7.95
CA ASN A 169 8.94 17.19 8.60
C ASN A 169 10.05 16.82 7.60
N ILE A 170 11.22 17.42 7.83
CA ILE A 170 12.43 17.20 7.02
C ILE A 170 13.49 16.53 7.90
N LEU A 171 13.96 15.36 7.46
CA LEU A 171 15.08 14.67 8.09
C LEU A 171 16.40 15.26 7.61
N LYS A 172 17.28 15.62 8.53
CA LYS A 172 18.66 16.00 8.25
C LYS A 172 19.55 14.75 8.26
N LEU A 173 20.06 14.36 7.10
CA LEU A 173 20.94 13.21 6.94
C LEU A 173 22.36 13.69 6.62
N ASN A 174 23.34 13.29 7.42
CA ASN A 174 24.74 13.47 7.07
C ASN A 174 25.23 12.22 6.33
N TYR A 175 25.61 12.36 5.07
CA TYR A 175 26.11 11.28 4.26
C TYR A 175 27.42 11.71 3.57
N LYS A 176 28.49 10.94 3.77
CA LYS A 176 29.85 11.22 3.23
C LYS A 176 30.35 12.65 3.52
N GLY A 177 29.94 13.23 4.65
CA GLY A 177 30.37 14.58 5.07
C GLY A 177 29.47 15.72 4.56
N SER A 178 28.51 15.46 3.67
CA SER A 178 27.54 16.42 3.17
C SER A 178 26.20 16.27 3.87
N MET A 179 25.48 17.37 4.04
CA MET A 179 24.16 17.40 4.70
C MET A 179 23.04 17.37 3.65
N TYR A 180 22.18 16.37 3.71
CA TYR A 180 21.01 16.22 2.86
C TYR A 180 19.73 16.46 3.65
N LEU A 181 18.77 17.16 3.06
CA LEU A 181 17.48 17.48 3.66
C LEU A 181 16.40 16.60 3.01
N ILE A 182 15.90 15.61 3.73
CA ILE A 182 15.00 14.61 3.20
C ILE A 182 13.56 14.96 3.54
N PRO A 183 12.69 15.29 2.56
CA PRO A 183 11.26 15.52 2.79
C PRO A 183 10.56 14.18 3.07
N LEU A 184 10.04 14.01 4.29
CA LEU A 184 9.54 12.70 4.77
C LEU A 184 8.20 12.28 4.15
N TRP A 185 7.54 13.14 3.38
CA TRP A 185 6.28 12.81 2.69
C TRP A 185 6.48 12.29 1.26
N HIS A 186 7.73 12.25 0.77
CA HIS A 186 8.07 11.60 -0.50
C HIS A 186 8.33 10.11 -0.30
N ALA A 187 7.84 9.28 -1.24
CA ALA A 187 8.15 7.85 -1.22
C ALA A 187 9.62 7.59 -1.61
N GLU A 188 10.13 8.37 -2.55
CA GLU A 188 11.51 8.25 -3.07
C GLU A 188 12.04 9.64 -3.42
N VAL A 189 13.30 9.88 -3.08
CA VAL A 189 14.02 11.10 -3.45
C VAL A 189 15.48 10.72 -3.73
N SER A 190 16.07 11.27 -4.82
CA SER A 190 17.47 11.08 -5.18
C SER A 190 18.22 12.39 -5.06
N PHE A 191 19.45 12.32 -4.57
CA PHE A 191 20.35 13.47 -4.43
C PHE A 191 21.69 13.17 -5.08
N GLU A 192 22.19 14.09 -5.88
CA GLU A 192 23.57 14.04 -6.39
C GLU A 192 24.58 14.07 -5.23
N VAL A 193 25.56 13.19 -5.26
CA VAL A 193 26.63 13.11 -4.27
C VAL A 193 27.94 13.62 -4.88
N GLU A 194 28.53 14.66 -4.27
CA GLU A 194 29.79 15.20 -4.73
C GLU A 194 30.90 14.12 -4.74
N ASN A 195 31.59 13.99 -5.85
CA ASN A 195 32.68 13.03 -6.07
C ASN A 195 32.26 11.55 -5.99
N ASP A 196 31.00 11.24 -6.24
CA ASP A 196 30.48 9.87 -6.38
C ASP A 196 29.85 9.67 -7.76
N GLU A 197 30.00 8.48 -8.33
CA GLU A 197 29.35 8.12 -9.60
C GLU A 197 27.88 7.77 -9.44
N ASN A 198 27.43 7.53 -8.19
CA ASN A 198 26.06 7.14 -7.89
C ASN A 198 25.39 8.19 -7.00
N ASP A 199 24.13 8.49 -7.31
CA ASP A 199 23.26 9.32 -6.49
C ASP A 199 22.97 8.66 -5.15
N LEU A 200 22.62 9.47 -4.16
CA LEU A 200 22.06 9.01 -2.90
C LEU A 200 20.56 8.86 -3.04
N ASP A 201 20.10 7.62 -3.11
CA ASP A 201 18.67 7.29 -3.19
C ASP A 201 18.09 7.12 -1.79
N ILE A 202 17.08 7.92 -1.48
CA ILE A 202 16.31 7.81 -0.23
C ILE A 202 14.96 7.18 -0.52
N THR A 203 14.64 6.12 0.21
CA THR A 203 13.31 5.49 0.18
C THR A 203 12.62 5.69 1.52
N CYS A 204 11.48 6.36 1.52
CA CYS A 204 10.64 6.53 2.71
C CYS A 204 9.56 5.46 2.75
N ILE A 205 9.58 4.63 3.80
CA ILE A 205 8.58 3.58 4.03
C ILE A 205 7.85 3.90 5.34
N PRO A 206 6.64 4.48 5.26
CA PRO A 206 5.95 4.95 6.45
C PRO A 206 5.50 3.82 7.35
N LYS A 207 5.57 4.06 8.67
CA LYS A 207 4.96 3.19 9.69
C LYS A 207 3.51 3.59 9.86
N LEU A 208 2.60 2.75 9.35
CA LEU A 208 1.17 2.97 9.47
C LEU A 208 0.51 1.87 10.30
N PRO A 209 -0.56 2.20 11.06
CA PRO A 209 -1.46 1.20 11.64
C PRO A 209 -2.08 0.31 10.55
N GLU A 210 -2.46 -0.93 10.90
CA GLU A 210 -3.01 -1.92 9.96
C GLU A 210 -4.28 -1.45 9.23
N HIS A 211 -5.06 -0.59 9.87
CA HIS A 211 -6.30 -0.04 9.30
C HIS A 211 -6.07 1.23 8.48
N MET A 212 -4.83 1.56 8.14
CA MET A 212 -4.48 2.74 7.34
C MET A 212 -3.58 2.38 6.18
N SER A 213 -3.70 3.11 5.08
CA SER A 213 -2.81 3.05 3.93
C SER A 213 -2.68 4.41 3.26
N ILE A 214 -1.61 4.60 2.52
CA ILE A 214 -1.37 5.81 1.71
C ILE A 214 -1.30 5.38 0.26
N ASP A 215 -1.98 6.09 -0.63
CA ASP A 215 -1.92 5.86 -2.07
C ASP A 215 -0.80 6.67 -2.75
N ASN A 216 -0.65 6.50 -4.06
CA ASN A 216 0.39 7.17 -4.85
C ASN A 216 0.19 8.70 -4.96
N ASN A 217 -0.98 9.22 -4.60
CA ASN A 217 -1.30 10.64 -4.57
C ASN A 217 -1.17 11.24 -3.16
N ASN A 218 -0.60 10.47 -2.21
CA ASN A 218 -0.55 10.80 -0.79
C ASN A 218 -1.93 11.02 -0.15
N ASN A 219 -2.98 10.38 -0.67
CA ASN A 219 -4.24 10.30 0.06
C ASN A 219 -4.11 9.26 1.17
N LEU A 220 -4.59 9.62 2.36
CA LEU A 220 -4.63 8.73 3.52
C LEU A 220 -5.97 8.00 3.57
N HIS A 221 -5.94 6.67 3.43
CA HIS A 221 -7.09 5.80 3.55
C HIS A 221 -7.18 5.23 4.95
N ILE A 222 -8.37 5.32 5.57
CA ILE A 222 -8.66 4.81 6.92
C ILE A 222 -9.82 3.84 6.81
N TYR A 223 -9.64 2.61 7.26
CA TYR A 223 -10.66 1.55 7.20
C TYR A 223 -11.24 1.30 8.58
N ILE A 224 -12.56 1.42 8.71
CA ILE A 224 -13.27 1.30 9.99
C ILE A 224 -14.44 0.35 9.85
N ARG A 225 -14.67 -0.44 10.89
CA ARG A 225 -15.86 -1.27 11.05
C ARG A 225 -16.61 -0.83 12.30
N SER A 226 -17.91 -0.60 12.18
CA SER A 226 -18.74 -0.23 13.33
C SER A 226 -20.08 -0.95 13.31
N LYS A 227 -20.56 -1.35 14.49
CA LYS A 227 -21.93 -1.87 14.66
C LYS A 227 -22.93 -0.73 14.53
N ILE A 228 -23.98 -0.92 13.74
CA ILE A 228 -25.07 0.07 13.60
C ILE A 228 -25.66 0.42 14.97
N GLU A 229 -25.88 -0.61 15.82
CA GLU A 229 -26.44 -0.42 17.16
C GLU A 229 -25.59 0.52 18.04
N SER A 230 -24.27 0.50 17.88
CA SER A 230 -23.35 1.35 18.65
C SER A 230 -23.39 2.83 18.23
N LEU A 231 -23.96 3.14 17.08
CA LEU A 231 -24.07 4.48 16.52
C LEU A 231 -25.43 5.15 16.82
N LEU A 232 -26.49 4.37 17.02
CA LEU A 232 -27.87 4.89 17.14
C LEU A 232 -28.09 5.91 18.25
N ASN A 233 -27.26 5.90 19.31
CA ASN A 233 -27.39 6.79 20.47
C ASN A 233 -26.24 7.82 20.56
N ARG A 234 -25.52 8.05 19.44
CA ARG A 234 -24.41 9.00 19.38
C ARG A 234 -24.69 10.09 18.34
N GLU A 235 -24.13 11.26 18.56
CA GLU A 235 -24.17 12.35 17.58
C GLU A 235 -23.02 12.24 16.58
N THR A 236 -21.87 11.70 17.03
CA THR A 236 -20.65 11.59 16.25
C THR A 236 -20.02 10.19 16.35
N LEU A 237 -19.34 9.80 15.30
CA LEU A 237 -18.34 8.74 15.29
C LEU A 237 -16.96 9.40 15.27
N ASP A 238 -16.27 9.34 16.39
CA ASP A 238 -14.97 9.98 16.55
C ASP A 238 -13.84 9.01 16.24
N LEU A 239 -12.94 9.43 15.37
CA LEU A 239 -11.74 8.72 14.98
C LEU A 239 -10.54 9.50 15.49
N ASN A 240 -9.81 8.89 16.38
CA ASN A 240 -8.53 9.42 16.84
C ASN A 240 -7.42 8.81 15.97
N ILE A 241 -6.88 9.61 15.07
CA ILE A 241 -5.67 9.27 14.32
C ILE A 241 -4.53 10.13 14.85
N ASP A 242 -3.31 9.62 14.81
CA ASP A 242 -2.13 10.26 15.43
C ASP A 242 -1.94 11.74 15.03
N ILE A 243 -2.46 12.14 13.89
CA ILE A 243 -2.31 13.50 13.33
C ILE A 243 -3.47 14.44 13.71
N LYS A 244 -4.67 13.92 13.92
CA LYS A 244 -5.87 14.71 14.25
C LYS A 244 -7.05 13.85 14.69
N ASN A 245 -8.02 14.47 15.33
CA ASN A 245 -9.32 13.87 15.58
C ASN A 245 -10.28 14.19 14.43
N ILE A 246 -10.94 13.17 13.92
CA ILE A 246 -11.97 13.29 12.89
C ILE A 246 -13.30 12.90 13.50
N SER A 247 -14.27 13.81 13.52
CA SER A 247 -15.63 13.54 13.98
C SER A 247 -16.57 13.44 12.78
N ILE A 248 -17.15 12.28 12.57
CA ILE A 248 -18.14 12.01 11.52
C ILE A 248 -19.52 12.17 12.15
N LEU A 249 -20.34 13.10 11.64
CA LEU A 249 -21.70 13.29 12.12
C LEU A 249 -22.58 12.08 11.71
N ILE A 250 -23.20 11.42 12.65
CA ILE A 250 -24.02 10.22 12.39
C ILE A 250 -25.23 10.54 11.50
N LYS A 251 -25.78 11.75 11.61
CA LYS A 251 -26.89 12.20 10.76
C LYS A 251 -26.53 12.25 9.26
N ASP A 252 -25.23 12.38 8.93
CA ASP A 252 -24.76 12.44 7.55
C ASP A 252 -24.42 11.05 6.99
N LEU A 253 -24.45 10.03 7.85
CA LEU A 253 -24.24 8.63 7.45
C LEU A 253 -25.48 8.04 6.81
N LYS A 254 -25.29 7.23 5.79
CA LYS A 254 -26.34 6.42 5.19
C LYS A 254 -26.42 5.07 5.88
N ILE A 255 -27.61 4.49 6.00
CA ILE A 255 -27.81 3.12 6.52
C ILE A 255 -27.54 2.14 5.38
N ILE A 256 -26.26 2.04 4.98
CA ILE A 256 -25.74 1.12 3.98
C ILE A 256 -24.50 0.45 4.53
N LYS A 257 -24.25 -0.78 4.12
CA LYS A 257 -23.15 -1.59 4.67
C LYS A 257 -21.79 -0.91 4.52
N HIS A 258 -21.56 -0.25 3.42
CA HIS A 258 -20.27 0.40 3.14
C HIS A 258 -20.50 1.81 2.62
N GLN A 259 -19.71 2.75 3.12
CA GLN A 259 -19.71 4.13 2.65
C GLN A 259 -18.34 4.74 2.82
N THR A 260 -18.07 5.76 2.01
CA THR A 260 -16.81 6.49 2.02
C THR A 260 -17.06 7.94 2.31
N ILE A 261 -16.27 8.50 3.22
CA ILE A 261 -16.30 9.92 3.60
C ILE A 261 -14.94 10.51 3.20
N VAL A 262 -14.95 11.62 2.47
CA VAL A 262 -13.74 12.28 1.97
C VAL A 262 -13.57 13.62 2.64
N TYR A 263 -12.37 13.86 3.17
CA TYR A 263 -11.92 15.16 3.70
C TYR A 263 -10.86 15.71 2.75
N GLU A 264 -11.30 16.54 1.81
CA GLU A 264 -10.46 17.06 0.74
C GLU A 264 -9.33 17.95 1.26
N GLY A 265 -8.11 17.77 0.77
CA GLY A 265 -6.93 18.55 1.09
C GLY A 265 -6.51 18.55 2.56
N GLN A 266 -6.95 17.56 3.35
CA GLN A 266 -6.67 17.50 4.78
C GLN A 266 -5.66 16.39 5.15
N GLY A 267 -5.08 15.75 4.18
CA GLY A 267 -4.12 14.65 4.34
C GLY A 267 -2.66 15.10 4.32
N ILE A 268 -1.80 14.23 3.82
CA ILE A 268 -0.36 14.40 3.68
C ILE A 268 -0.07 15.29 2.47
N PRO A 269 1.03 16.09 2.45
CA PRO A 269 1.40 16.85 1.26
C PRO A 269 1.54 15.97 0.02
N ARG A 270 1.06 16.45 -1.10
CA ARG A 270 1.23 15.80 -2.41
C ARG A 270 2.68 15.88 -2.84
N ILE A 271 3.13 14.88 -3.58
CA ILE A 271 4.47 14.86 -4.15
C ILE A 271 4.51 15.85 -5.31
N ASP A 272 5.47 16.78 -5.27
CA ASP A 272 5.79 17.67 -6.38
C ASP A 272 7.19 17.29 -6.91
N GLU A 273 7.25 16.79 -8.15
CA GLU A 273 8.51 16.39 -8.78
C GLU A 273 9.41 17.57 -9.17
N LYS A 274 8.84 18.79 -9.27
CA LYS A 274 9.59 20.00 -9.63
C LYS A 274 10.20 20.70 -8.43
N ASP A 275 9.51 20.63 -7.30
CA ASP A 275 9.98 21.17 -6.03
C ASP A 275 9.67 20.16 -4.92
N ILE A 276 10.66 19.34 -4.59
CA ILE A 276 10.51 18.29 -3.58
C ILE A 276 10.19 18.81 -2.17
N TYR A 277 10.34 20.11 -1.93
CA TYR A 277 10.00 20.75 -0.64
C TYR A 277 8.63 21.44 -0.65
N ASN A 278 7.96 21.48 -1.80
CA ASN A 278 6.61 22.04 -1.89
C ASN A 278 5.61 21.17 -1.10
N ASN A 279 4.94 21.78 -0.12
CA ASN A 279 3.94 21.15 0.73
C ASN A 279 2.59 21.90 0.77
N GLU A 280 2.38 22.84 -0.17
CA GLU A 280 1.18 23.68 -0.21
C GLU A 280 -0.08 22.87 -0.49
N HIS A 281 0.02 21.86 -1.34
CA HIS A 281 -1.11 21.02 -1.73
C HIS A 281 -1.09 19.71 -0.96
N LYS A 282 -2.18 19.44 -0.25
CA LYS A 282 -2.35 18.19 0.50
C LYS A 282 -3.25 17.20 -0.24
N GLY A 283 -2.99 15.92 -0.05
CA GLY A 283 -3.90 14.85 -0.42
C GLY A 283 -5.14 14.83 0.48
N ASP A 284 -6.03 13.90 0.22
CA ASP A 284 -7.29 13.78 0.94
C ASP A 284 -7.15 12.77 2.09
N ILE A 285 -8.03 12.88 3.11
CA ILE A 285 -8.27 11.79 4.05
C ILE A 285 -9.56 11.10 3.60
N ILE A 286 -9.49 9.80 3.35
CA ILE A 286 -10.57 8.98 2.83
C ILE A 286 -10.92 7.91 3.85
N VAL A 287 -12.06 8.06 4.52
CA VAL A 287 -12.55 7.12 5.52
C VAL A 287 -13.50 6.11 4.86
N HIS A 288 -13.13 4.84 4.90
CA HIS A 288 -13.94 3.71 4.46
C HIS A 288 -14.67 3.12 5.68
N LEU A 289 -15.98 3.35 5.78
CA LEU A 289 -16.79 2.85 6.89
C LEU A 289 -17.61 1.63 6.46
N GLU A 290 -17.40 0.50 7.13
CA GLU A 290 -18.24 -0.69 7.04
C GLU A 290 -19.18 -0.74 8.25
N LEU A 291 -20.51 -0.71 8.00
CA LEU A 291 -21.56 -0.92 9.02
C LEU A 291 -22.02 -2.37 9.03
N TYR A 292 -22.19 -2.96 10.21
CA TYR A 292 -22.63 -4.35 10.36
C TYR A 292 -23.53 -4.54 11.58
#